data_a24f00b48385c5fdf9e4717fe26f6e39
#
_entry.id   a24f00b48385c5fdf9e4717fe26f6e39
#
_cell.length_a   1.000
_cell.length_b   1.000
_cell.length_c   1.000
_cell.angle_alpha   90.00
_cell.angle_beta   90.00
_cell.angle_gamma   90.00
#
_symmetry.space_group_name_H-M   'P 1'
#
loop_
_entity.id
_entity.type
_entity.pdbx_description
1 polymer ?
#
loop_
_entity_poly.entity_id
_entity_poly.type
_entity_poly.pdbx_seq_one_letter_code
_entity_poly.pdbx_strand_id
1 'polypeptide(L)'
;PKHHLIVICGNNQALLARLEKKFGKQSHITLLASTNQMAAYLRACDVYLSKPGGLSSTEAAVMGIPLIHIAPIPGCEIRNMEYFAQRGMSLAVDTHWSQLEDALVQLGQPISAKTMQVRQRQYINPRATEKICDLAEKAANV
;
A
#
# COMPACT_ATOMS: atom_id res chain seq x y z
N PRO A 1 11.83 -1.48 -20.55
CA PRO A 1 10.54 -1.47 -19.87
C PRO A 1 10.24 -0.06 -19.31
N LYS A 2 8.97 0.33 -19.35
CA LYS A 2 8.56 1.67 -18.87
C LYS A 2 8.41 1.74 -17.33
N HIS A 3 8.48 0.61 -16.65
CA HIS A 3 8.21 0.50 -15.22
C HIS A 3 9.34 -0.27 -14.52
N HIS A 4 9.61 0.11 -13.27
CA HIS A 4 10.50 -0.62 -12.37
C HIS A 4 9.67 -1.24 -11.25
N LEU A 5 9.82 -2.55 -11.03
CA LEU A 5 9.11 -3.28 -9.99
C LEU A 5 10.04 -3.54 -8.81
N ILE A 6 9.59 -3.15 -7.62
CA ILE A 6 10.27 -3.48 -6.37
C ILE A 6 9.40 -4.48 -5.62
N VAL A 7 9.94 -5.66 -5.30
CA VAL A 7 9.24 -6.72 -4.55
C VAL A 7 9.95 -6.93 -3.23
N ILE A 8 9.21 -6.72 -2.14
CA ILE A 8 9.70 -6.95 -0.77
C ILE A 8 9.05 -8.21 -0.24
N CYS A 9 9.84 -9.28 -0.11
CA CYS A 9 9.39 -10.61 0.28
C CYS A 9 9.25 -10.80 1.79
N GLY A 10 9.72 -9.82 2.59
CA GLY A 10 9.75 -9.95 4.05
C GLY A 10 10.61 -11.14 4.50
N ASN A 11 10.09 -11.92 5.41
CA ASN A 11 10.80 -13.10 5.95
C ASN A 11 10.64 -14.35 5.07
N ASN A 12 9.97 -14.26 3.92
CA ASN A 12 9.74 -15.41 3.05
C ASN A 12 10.94 -15.67 2.12
N GLN A 13 11.98 -16.29 2.67
CA GLN A 13 13.21 -16.61 1.95
C GLN A 13 12.98 -17.56 0.77
N ALA A 14 12.04 -18.50 0.89
CA ALA A 14 11.71 -19.42 -0.19
C ALA A 14 11.09 -18.69 -1.40
N LEU A 15 10.25 -17.67 -1.15
CA LEU A 15 9.69 -16.83 -2.19
C LEU A 15 10.80 -16.00 -2.86
N LEU A 16 11.67 -15.38 -2.06
CA LEU A 16 12.79 -14.59 -2.57
C LEU A 16 13.66 -15.41 -3.52
N ALA A 17 14.15 -16.57 -3.07
CA ALA A 17 14.99 -17.45 -3.88
C ALA A 17 14.31 -17.89 -5.20
N ARG A 18 13.00 -18.17 -5.15
CA ARG A 18 12.22 -18.51 -6.35
C ARG A 18 12.13 -17.34 -7.32
N LEU A 19 11.92 -16.13 -6.82
CA LEU A 19 11.85 -14.93 -7.65
C LEU A 19 13.22 -14.56 -8.21
N GLU A 20 14.29 -14.66 -7.45
CA GLU A 20 15.66 -14.44 -7.90
C GLU A 20 16.04 -15.38 -9.03
N LYS A 21 15.70 -16.67 -8.90
CA LYS A 21 15.94 -17.65 -9.98
C LYS A 21 15.20 -17.28 -11.27
N LYS A 22 14.00 -16.72 -11.17
CA LYS A 22 13.14 -16.41 -12.32
C LYS A 22 13.42 -15.03 -12.91
N PHE A 23 13.67 -14.03 -12.07
CA PHE A 23 13.68 -12.62 -12.46
C PHE A 23 14.98 -11.88 -12.09
N GLY A 24 15.90 -12.47 -11.33
CA GLY A 24 17.08 -11.80 -10.79
C GLY A 24 18.04 -11.21 -11.83
N LYS A 25 17.89 -11.59 -13.11
CA LYS A 25 18.67 -11.01 -14.21
C LYS A 25 18.00 -9.80 -14.89
N GLN A 26 16.80 -9.43 -14.46
CA GLN A 26 16.03 -8.35 -15.08
C GLN A 26 16.34 -7.02 -14.38
N SER A 27 16.99 -6.10 -15.06
CA SER A 27 17.45 -4.82 -14.50
C SER A 27 16.31 -3.89 -14.02
N HIS A 28 15.07 -4.13 -14.44
CA HIS A 28 13.89 -3.39 -14.03
C HIS A 28 13.12 -4.04 -12.88
N ILE A 29 13.67 -5.09 -12.26
CA ILE A 29 13.08 -5.75 -11.09
C ILE A 29 14.11 -5.74 -9.97
N THR A 30 13.72 -5.18 -8.84
CA THR A 30 14.48 -5.24 -7.58
C THR A 30 13.78 -6.19 -6.62
N LEU A 31 14.51 -7.19 -6.14
CA LEU A 31 14.01 -8.19 -5.19
C LEU A 31 14.69 -7.99 -3.84
N LEU A 32 13.90 -7.90 -2.78
CA LEU A 32 14.39 -7.66 -1.43
C LEU A 32 13.79 -8.68 -0.46
N ALA A 33 14.56 -9.05 0.55
CA ALA A 33 14.06 -9.73 1.74
C ALA A 33 13.22 -8.77 2.59
N SER A 34 13.50 -8.67 3.88
CA SER A 34 12.94 -7.61 4.74
C SER A 34 13.76 -6.33 4.61
N THR A 35 13.13 -5.19 4.93
CA THR A 35 13.80 -3.89 4.96
C THR A 35 13.36 -3.08 6.16
N ASN A 36 14.27 -2.33 6.76
CA ASN A 36 13.99 -1.30 7.76
C ASN A 36 13.80 0.10 7.13
N GLN A 37 13.87 0.18 5.79
CA GLN A 37 13.73 1.44 5.04
C GLN A 37 12.39 1.52 4.29
N MET A 38 11.32 0.90 4.80
CA MET A 38 10.03 0.84 4.12
C MET A 38 9.51 2.23 3.74
N ALA A 39 9.70 3.22 4.61
CA ALA A 39 9.30 4.60 4.33
C ALA A 39 10.04 5.21 3.13
N ALA A 40 11.30 4.85 2.89
CA ALA A 40 12.04 5.32 1.72
C ALA A 40 11.51 4.67 0.43
N TYR A 41 11.21 3.38 0.46
CA TYR A 41 10.60 2.69 -0.69
C TYR A 41 9.21 3.23 -1.00
N LEU A 42 8.38 3.47 0.01
CA LEU A 42 7.06 4.09 -0.18
C LEU A 42 7.17 5.48 -0.80
N ARG A 43 8.13 6.31 -0.37
CA ARG A 43 8.33 7.64 -0.98
C ARG A 43 8.81 7.57 -2.43
N ALA A 44 9.51 6.52 -2.79
CA ALA A 44 10.10 6.36 -4.11
C ALA A 44 9.14 5.72 -5.13
N CYS A 45 8.03 5.10 -4.69
CA CYS A 45 7.11 4.43 -5.59
C CYS A 45 5.96 5.34 -6.05
N ASP A 46 5.53 5.15 -7.30
CA ASP A 46 4.37 5.84 -7.87
C ASP A 46 3.06 5.13 -7.51
N VAL A 47 3.10 3.81 -7.30
CA VAL A 47 1.96 2.98 -6.93
C VAL A 47 2.43 1.89 -5.96
N TYR A 48 1.67 1.68 -4.90
CA TYR A 48 1.92 0.64 -3.91
C TYR A 48 0.87 -0.47 -4.00
N LEU A 49 1.33 -1.71 -4.18
CA LEU A 49 0.49 -2.90 -4.14
C LEU A 49 0.68 -3.60 -2.81
N SER A 50 -0.39 -3.81 -2.07
CA SER A 50 -0.33 -4.43 -0.75
C SER A 50 -1.61 -5.18 -0.42
N LYS A 51 -1.52 -6.11 0.52
CA LYS A 51 -2.69 -6.57 1.25
C LYS A 51 -3.29 -5.40 2.03
N PRO A 52 -4.61 -5.38 2.29
CA PRO A 52 -5.27 -4.30 3.01
C PRO A 52 -5.06 -4.40 4.54
N GLY A 53 -3.80 -4.50 4.95
CA GLY A 53 -3.39 -4.47 6.35
C GLY A 53 -3.54 -3.06 6.93
N GLY A 54 -4.00 -2.95 8.19
CA GLY A 54 -4.29 -1.66 8.81
C GLY A 54 -3.10 -0.70 8.80
N LEU A 55 -1.91 -1.17 9.19
CA LEU A 55 -0.71 -0.32 9.26
C LEU A 55 -0.22 0.09 7.88
N SER A 56 0.06 -0.87 7.00
CA SER A 56 0.61 -0.61 5.67
C SER A 56 -0.30 0.28 4.81
N SER A 57 -1.62 0.06 4.88
CA SER A 57 -2.60 0.90 4.16
C SER A 57 -2.63 2.33 4.70
N THR A 58 -2.57 2.49 6.02
CA THR A 58 -2.57 3.82 6.66
C THR A 58 -1.27 4.56 6.39
N GLU A 59 -0.12 3.89 6.46
CA GLU A 59 1.18 4.48 6.13
C GLU A 59 1.22 4.99 4.68
N ALA A 60 0.78 4.17 3.72
CA ALA A 60 0.70 4.58 2.33
C ALA A 60 -0.23 5.79 2.14
N ALA A 61 -1.40 5.80 2.79
CA ALA A 61 -2.36 6.88 2.69
C ALA A 61 -1.88 8.18 3.34
N VAL A 62 -1.19 8.12 4.50
CA VAL A 62 -0.55 9.29 5.13
C VAL A 62 0.49 9.90 4.21
N MET A 63 1.25 9.06 3.51
CA MET A 63 2.27 9.50 2.56
C MET A 63 1.70 9.94 1.20
N GLY A 64 0.40 9.72 0.97
CA GLY A 64 -0.27 10.06 -0.28
C GLY A 64 0.17 9.18 -1.45
N ILE A 65 0.47 7.91 -1.21
CA ILE A 65 0.88 6.98 -2.26
C ILE A 65 -0.36 6.32 -2.87
N PRO A 66 -0.55 6.36 -4.20
CA PRO A 66 -1.60 5.60 -4.87
C PRO A 66 -1.54 4.11 -4.50
N LEU A 67 -2.68 3.55 -4.06
CA LEU A 67 -2.74 2.26 -3.39
C LEU A 67 -3.67 1.29 -4.13
N ILE A 68 -3.17 0.09 -4.38
CA ILE A 68 -3.95 -1.04 -4.87
C ILE A 68 -3.95 -2.12 -3.79
N HIS A 69 -5.12 -2.47 -3.30
CA HIS A 69 -5.32 -3.59 -2.39
C HIS A 69 -5.53 -4.89 -3.17
N ILE A 70 -4.78 -5.91 -2.80
CA ILE A 70 -4.84 -7.25 -3.40
C ILE A 70 -4.93 -8.32 -2.31
N ALA A 71 -5.52 -9.46 -2.65
CA ALA A 71 -5.49 -10.70 -1.87
C ALA A 71 -5.75 -10.51 -0.35
N PRO A 72 -6.89 -9.97 0.06
CA PRO A 72 -7.22 -9.80 1.47
C PRO A 72 -7.32 -11.16 2.19
N ILE A 73 -6.86 -11.19 3.44
CA ILE A 73 -7.16 -12.32 4.32
C ILE A 73 -8.57 -12.13 4.88
N PRO A 74 -9.39 -13.19 4.90
CA PRO A 74 -10.74 -13.12 5.46
C PRO A 74 -10.77 -12.51 6.87
N GLY A 75 -11.74 -11.65 7.13
CA GLY A 75 -11.92 -10.95 8.39
C GLY A 75 -11.58 -9.47 8.32
N CYS A 76 -10.62 -9.01 9.13
CA CYS A 76 -10.32 -7.58 9.23
C CYS A 76 -9.77 -6.96 7.94
N GLU A 77 -9.02 -7.71 7.14
CA GLU A 77 -8.44 -7.18 5.91
C GLU A 77 -9.52 -6.90 4.85
N ILE A 78 -10.57 -7.72 4.76
CA ILE A 78 -11.71 -7.44 3.87
C ILE A 78 -12.38 -6.12 4.26
N ARG A 79 -12.63 -5.90 5.56
CA ARG A 79 -13.23 -4.65 6.05
C ARG A 79 -12.34 -3.43 5.76
N ASN A 80 -11.03 -3.58 5.93
CA ASN A 80 -10.09 -2.51 5.58
C ASN A 80 -10.15 -2.19 4.09
N MET A 81 -10.15 -3.21 3.23
CA MET A 81 -10.24 -3.05 1.78
C MET A 81 -11.53 -2.31 1.38
N GLU A 82 -12.68 -2.73 1.91
CA GLU A 82 -13.96 -2.09 1.69
C GLU A 82 -13.96 -0.63 2.15
N TYR A 83 -13.45 -0.38 3.37
CA TYR A 83 -13.38 0.97 3.93
C TYR A 83 -12.57 1.92 3.04
N PHE A 84 -11.40 1.48 2.57
CA PHE A 84 -10.54 2.28 1.72
C PHE A 84 -11.14 2.46 0.32
N ALA A 85 -11.64 1.39 -0.30
CA ALA A 85 -12.19 1.43 -1.66
C ALA A 85 -13.45 2.31 -1.74
N GLN A 86 -14.41 2.14 -0.82
CA GLN A 86 -15.63 2.95 -0.77
C GLN A 86 -15.37 4.45 -0.62
N ARG A 87 -14.24 4.84 -0.05
CA ARG A 87 -13.82 6.24 0.13
C ARG A 87 -12.89 6.74 -0.97
N GLY A 88 -12.57 5.92 -1.94
CA GLY A 88 -11.66 6.25 -3.04
C GLY A 88 -10.21 6.42 -2.62
N MET A 89 -9.81 5.81 -1.49
CA MET A 89 -8.44 5.84 -0.97
C MET A 89 -7.55 4.74 -1.51
N SER A 90 -8.14 3.72 -2.14
CA SER A 90 -7.44 2.64 -2.84
C SER A 90 -8.31 2.10 -3.97
N LEU A 91 -7.69 1.38 -4.90
CA LEU A 91 -8.40 0.44 -5.76
C LEU A 91 -8.36 -0.95 -5.11
N ALA A 92 -9.48 -1.67 -5.16
CA ALA A 92 -9.56 -3.06 -4.73
C ALA A 92 -9.51 -3.96 -5.97
N VAL A 93 -8.59 -4.89 -6.00
CA VAL A 93 -8.43 -5.83 -7.10
C VAL A 93 -8.59 -7.24 -6.54
N ASP A 94 -9.48 -8.00 -7.14
CA ASP A 94 -9.61 -9.42 -6.88
C ASP A 94 -8.44 -10.20 -7.51
N THR A 95 -8.47 -11.51 -7.46
CA THR A 95 -7.38 -12.38 -7.94
C THR A 95 -7.18 -12.41 -9.46
N HIS A 96 -7.97 -11.65 -10.22
CA HIS A 96 -7.89 -11.59 -11.68
C HIS A 96 -6.82 -10.60 -12.17
N TRP A 97 -5.83 -11.09 -12.91
CA TRP A 97 -4.72 -10.29 -13.45
C TRP A 97 -5.16 -9.12 -14.33
N SER A 98 -6.23 -9.28 -15.10
CA SER A 98 -6.79 -8.20 -15.93
C SER A 98 -7.20 -6.98 -15.10
N GLN A 99 -7.80 -7.19 -13.95
CA GLN A 99 -8.18 -6.11 -13.03
C GLN A 99 -6.95 -5.37 -12.49
N LEU A 100 -5.83 -6.07 -12.25
CA LEU A 100 -4.59 -5.42 -11.81
C LEU A 100 -3.99 -4.55 -12.92
N GLU A 101 -3.99 -5.04 -14.15
CA GLU A 101 -3.53 -4.25 -15.31
C GLU A 101 -4.38 -2.99 -15.48
N ASP A 102 -5.71 -3.10 -15.42
CA ASP A 102 -6.63 -1.97 -15.50
C ASP A 102 -6.40 -0.96 -14.36
N ALA A 103 -6.21 -1.45 -13.14
CA ALA A 103 -5.91 -0.61 -11.97
C ALA A 103 -4.59 0.14 -12.13
N LEU A 104 -3.54 -0.51 -12.64
CA LEU A 104 -2.24 0.12 -12.91
C LEU A 104 -2.36 1.17 -14.03
N VAL A 105 -3.08 0.89 -15.09
CA VAL A 105 -3.35 1.84 -16.18
C VAL A 105 -4.14 3.03 -15.63
N GLN A 106 -5.16 2.81 -14.82
CA GLN A 106 -5.96 3.85 -14.20
C GLN A 106 -5.10 4.77 -13.31
N LEU A 107 -4.27 4.21 -12.42
CA LEU A 107 -3.40 4.99 -11.55
C LEU A 107 -2.19 5.60 -12.26
N GLY A 108 -1.84 5.10 -13.42
CA GLY A 108 -0.89 5.76 -14.33
C GLY A 108 -1.39 7.09 -14.90
N GLN A 109 -2.70 7.37 -14.80
CA GLN A 109 -3.27 8.65 -15.17
C GLN A 109 -3.11 9.66 -14.02
N PRO A 110 -2.46 10.83 -14.24
CA PRO A 110 -2.18 11.79 -13.18
C PRO A 110 -3.43 12.25 -12.41
N ILE A 111 -4.57 12.38 -13.08
CA ILE A 111 -5.84 12.79 -12.49
C ILE A 111 -6.34 11.73 -11.50
N SER A 112 -6.27 10.45 -11.86
CA SER A 112 -6.73 9.35 -11.00
C SER A 112 -5.89 9.23 -9.74
N ALA A 113 -4.57 9.25 -9.88
CA ALA A 113 -3.64 9.24 -8.76
C ALA A 113 -3.86 10.45 -7.83
N LYS A 114 -4.00 11.66 -8.39
CA LYS A 114 -4.26 12.88 -7.64
C LYS A 114 -5.58 12.82 -6.88
N THR A 115 -6.62 12.31 -7.50
CA THR A 115 -7.94 12.15 -6.86
C THR A 115 -7.84 11.22 -5.65
N MET A 116 -7.17 10.08 -5.80
CA MET A 116 -6.95 9.16 -4.68
C MET A 116 -6.16 9.82 -3.54
N GLN A 117 -5.10 10.56 -3.84
CA GLN A 117 -4.31 11.29 -2.84
C GLN A 117 -5.16 12.33 -2.07
N VAL A 118 -6.06 13.02 -2.75
CA VAL A 118 -7.00 13.95 -2.10
C VAL A 118 -7.92 13.21 -1.14
N ARG A 119 -8.46 12.06 -1.54
CA ARG A 119 -9.30 11.23 -0.68
C ARG A 119 -8.54 10.69 0.53
N GLN A 120 -7.31 10.23 0.35
CA GLN A 120 -6.46 9.78 1.45
C GLN A 120 -6.26 10.89 2.49
N ARG A 121 -5.92 12.12 2.05
CA ARG A 121 -5.77 13.29 2.95
C ARG A 121 -7.07 13.68 3.66
N GLN A 122 -8.21 13.46 3.04
CA GLN A 122 -9.52 13.78 3.59
C GLN A 122 -9.90 12.83 4.74
N TYR A 123 -9.58 11.55 4.62
CA TYR A 123 -10.07 10.53 5.54
C TYR A 123 -9.02 10.00 6.52
N ILE A 124 -7.74 10.17 6.23
CA ILE A 124 -6.65 9.72 7.11
C ILE A 124 -6.01 10.92 7.81
N ASN A 125 -6.03 10.87 9.14
CA ASN A 125 -5.39 11.90 9.95
C ASN A 125 -3.93 11.55 10.22
N PRO A 126 -2.93 12.29 9.68
CA PRO A 126 -1.52 12.01 9.91
C PRO A 126 -1.08 12.24 11.36
N ARG A 127 -1.89 12.96 12.15
CA ARG A 127 -1.65 13.25 13.57
C ARG A 127 -2.56 12.44 14.51
N ALA A 128 -3.00 11.25 14.08
CA ALA A 128 -3.90 10.42 14.86
C ALA A 128 -3.31 10.02 16.23
N THR A 129 -2.00 9.73 16.27
CA THR A 129 -1.30 9.37 17.52
C THR A 129 -1.40 10.48 18.57
N GLU A 130 -1.17 11.73 18.18
CA GLU A 130 -1.27 12.89 19.10
C GLU A 130 -2.68 12.99 19.67
N LYS A 131 -3.72 12.86 18.83
CA LYS A 131 -5.10 12.89 19.29
C LYS A 131 -5.45 11.75 20.25
N ILE A 132 -4.89 10.57 20.02
CA ILE A 132 -5.07 9.41 20.91
C ILE A 132 -4.41 9.69 22.26
N CYS A 133 -3.20 10.25 22.28
CA CYS A 133 -2.51 10.66 23.51
C CYS A 133 -3.33 11.71 24.29
N ASP A 134 -3.79 12.76 23.60
CA ASP A 134 -4.62 13.81 24.20
C ASP A 134 -5.90 13.25 24.85
N LEU A 135 -6.54 12.27 24.20
CA LEU A 135 -7.74 11.61 24.74
C LEU A 135 -7.39 10.75 25.95
N ALA A 136 -6.29 10.02 25.91
CA ALA A 136 -5.84 9.19 27.04
C ALA A 136 -5.50 10.04 28.25
N GLU A 137 -4.80 11.15 28.06
CA GLU A 137 -4.47 12.11 29.14
C GLU A 137 -5.72 12.72 29.75
N LYS A 138 -6.68 13.13 28.93
CA LYS A 138 -7.97 13.64 29.44
C LYS A 138 -8.73 12.60 30.24
N ALA A 139 -8.74 11.34 29.80
CA ALA A 139 -9.41 10.26 30.52
C ALA A 139 -8.72 9.88 31.82
N ALA A 140 -7.40 10.06 31.92
CA ALA A 140 -6.63 9.79 33.14
C ALA A 140 -6.78 10.89 34.21
N ASN A 141 -7.18 12.10 33.83
CA ASN A 141 -7.33 13.25 34.70
C ASN A 141 -8.81 13.46 35.16
N VAL A 142 -9.69 12.50 34.93
CA VAL A 142 -11.05 12.41 35.40
C VAL A 142 -11.12 11.41 36.56
#